data_8957d51c07268af4bdfc447fc24c9e71
#
_entry.id   8957d51c07268af4bdfc447fc24c9e71
#
_cell.length_a   1.000
_cell.length_b   1.000
_cell.length_c   1.000
_cell.angle_alpha   90.00
_cell.angle_beta   90.00
_cell.angle_gamma   90.00
#
_symmetry.space_group_name_H-M   'P 1'
#
loop_
_entity.id
_entity.type
_entity.pdbx_description
1 polymer ?
#
loop_
_entity_poly.entity_id
_entity_poly.type
_entity_poly.pdbx_seq_one_letter_code
_entity_poly.pdbx_strand_id
1 'polypeptide(L)'
;MEKKFYIGCVADDFTGAGDVASFFVKAGLVTVLYNGIPDDGHTVAEGTQAVVIALKSRTQDRVQAVADSLRAFGWLLQEGARKLYFKYCSTFDSTKEGNIGPVADAVMEKFGYPYTILCPALPVNGRTVEKGKLYVNGVLLEESSMRNHPLTPMRESELGRLIEMQSRYKGISMAGKTKEQWKKEQETLCRQEGHCYLIPDYYEESHGKEIAREFCDITFYTGGSGFAEHVGRLLAEKAMADRDADVDVSGEACGKEEACGKEEAC
;
A
#
# COMPACT_ATOMS: atom_id res chain seq x y z
N MET A 1 1.43 5.29 21.40
CA MET A 1 1.27 3.83 21.32
C MET A 1 2.44 3.23 20.56
N GLU A 2 3.00 2.16 21.09
CA GLU A 2 4.06 1.42 20.41
C GLU A 2 3.49 0.77 19.13
N LYS A 3 4.20 0.90 18.00
CA LYS A 3 3.73 0.36 16.72
C LYS A 3 3.92 -1.15 16.71
N LYS A 4 2.82 -1.91 16.60
CA LYS A 4 2.81 -3.36 16.79
C LYS A 4 3.11 -4.16 15.53
N PHE A 5 2.77 -3.66 14.33
CA PHE A 5 2.99 -4.37 13.06
C PHE A 5 3.35 -3.42 11.91
N TYR A 6 3.91 -3.98 10.83
CA TYR A 6 4.52 -3.16 9.77
C TYR A 6 3.51 -2.53 8.83
N ILE A 7 2.46 -3.30 8.40
CA ILE A 7 1.52 -2.83 7.39
C ILE A 7 0.09 -3.30 7.69
N GLY A 8 -0.85 -2.34 7.63
CA GLY A 8 -2.29 -2.58 7.63
C GLY A 8 -2.86 -2.34 6.25
N CYS A 9 -3.60 -3.29 5.72
CA CYS A 9 -4.22 -3.25 4.39
C CYS A 9 -5.74 -3.28 4.51
N VAL A 10 -6.42 -2.39 3.77
CA VAL A 10 -7.86 -2.49 3.52
C VAL A 10 -8.04 -2.86 2.07
N ALA A 11 -8.73 -3.96 1.80
CA ALA A 11 -9.06 -4.42 0.46
C ALA A 11 -10.53 -4.15 0.14
N ASP A 12 -10.80 -3.67 -1.07
CA ASP A 12 -12.13 -3.28 -1.53
C ASP A 12 -13.07 -4.45 -1.85
N ASP A 13 -12.51 -5.68 -1.93
CA ASP A 13 -13.26 -6.92 -2.07
C ASP A 13 -12.58 -8.12 -1.40
N PHE A 14 -13.33 -9.19 -1.16
CA PHE A 14 -12.85 -10.39 -0.46
C PHE A 14 -11.80 -11.17 -1.24
N THR A 15 -11.97 -11.29 -2.55
CA THR A 15 -11.00 -11.97 -3.42
C THR A 15 -9.67 -11.23 -3.41
N GLY A 16 -9.70 -9.91 -3.57
CA GLY A 16 -8.52 -9.06 -3.50
C GLY A 16 -7.85 -9.07 -2.13
N ALA A 17 -8.61 -9.25 -1.04
CA ALA A 17 -8.07 -9.38 0.30
C ALA A 17 -7.27 -10.68 0.46
N GLY A 18 -7.81 -11.81 0.02
CA GLY A 18 -7.10 -13.09 -0.01
C GLY A 18 -5.84 -13.04 -0.89
N ASP A 19 -5.96 -12.38 -2.05
CA ASP A 19 -4.86 -12.20 -2.98
C ASP A 19 -3.72 -11.40 -2.33
N VAL A 20 -3.97 -10.19 -1.80
CA VAL A 20 -2.93 -9.37 -1.16
C VAL A 20 -2.35 -10.02 0.09
N ALA A 21 -3.15 -10.73 0.88
CA ALA A 21 -2.66 -11.48 2.03
C ALA A 21 -1.64 -12.55 1.61
N SER A 22 -1.92 -13.28 0.51
CA SER A 22 -0.98 -14.26 -0.05
C SER A 22 0.33 -13.64 -0.51
N PHE A 23 0.29 -12.44 -1.08
CA PHE A 23 1.48 -11.70 -1.48
C PHE A 23 2.30 -11.20 -0.28
N PHE A 24 1.66 -10.79 0.82
CA PHE A 24 2.38 -10.46 2.06
C PHE A 24 3.05 -11.69 2.68
N VAL A 25 2.37 -12.85 2.70
CA VAL A 25 2.97 -14.11 3.14
C VAL A 25 4.17 -14.49 2.26
N LYS A 26 4.04 -14.39 0.92
CA LYS A 26 5.12 -14.63 -0.03
C LYS A 26 6.29 -13.65 0.16
N ALA A 27 6.02 -12.43 0.62
CA ALA A 27 7.03 -11.44 1.00
C ALA A 27 7.74 -11.76 2.32
N GLY A 28 7.31 -12.79 3.06
CA GLY A 28 7.89 -13.23 4.33
C GLY A 28 7.25 -12.62 5.57
N LEU A 29 6.07 -11.99 5.46
CA LEU A 29 5.36 -11.39 6.59
C LEU A 29 4.35 -12.37 7.21
N VAL A 30 4.34 -12.47 8.54
CA VAL A 30 3.26 -13.14 9.29
C VAL A 30 2.00 -12.32 9.14
N THR A 31 1.02 -12.85 8.40
CA THR A 31 -0.14 -12.11 7.91
C THR A 31 -1.43 -12.66 8.50
N VAL A 32 -2.29 -11.76 9.01
CA VAL A 32 -3.65 -12.05 9.46
C VAL A 32 -4.65 -11.37 8.54
N LEU A 33 -5.72 -12.09 8.17
CA LEU A 33 -6.83 -11.57 7.37
C LEU A 33 -8.12 -11.61 8.18
N TYR A 34 -8.78 -10.45 8.27
CA TYR A 34 -10.11 -10.31 8.86
C TYR A 34 -11.17 -10.10 7.78
N ASN A 35 -12.30 -10.77 7.93
CA ASN A 35 -13.47 -10.58 7.09
C ASN A 35 -14.39 -9.52 7.71
N GLY A 36 -14.24 -8.28 7.28
CA GLY A 36 -14.82 -7.11 7.92
C GLY A 36 -13.92 -6.51 9.00
N ILE A 37 -14.34 -5.38 9.56
CA ILE A 37 -13.63 -4.71 10.65
C ILE A 37 -13.85 -5.53 11.93
N PRO A 38 -12.79 -5.88 12.67
CA PRO A 38 -12.94 -6.59 13.93
C PRO A 38 -13.78 -5.80 14.95
N ASP A 39 -14.46 -6.53 15.84
CA ASP A 39 -15.28 -5.95 16.89
C ASP A 39 -14.44 -5.18 17.93
N ASP A 40 -15.09 -4.28 18.65
CA ASP A 40 -14.49 -3.53 19.76
C ASP A 40 -13.87 -4.46 20.80
N GLY A 41 -12.62 -4.19 21.18
CA GLY A 41 -11.87 -5.00 22.13
C GLY A 41 -11.07 -6.15 21.49
N HIS A 42 -11.23 -6.42 20.20
CA HIS A 42 -10.35 -7.32 19.48
C HIS A 42 -8.95 -6.71 19.33
N THR A 43 -7.92 -7.49 19.58
CA THR A 43 -6.53 -7.07 19.42
C THR A 43 -5.81 -7.97 18.41
N VAL A 44 -4.87 -7.38 17.69
CA VAL A 44 -4.04 -8.15 16.74
C VAL A 44 -3.14 -9.12 17.50
N ALA A 45 -3.10 -10.39 17.05
CA ALA A 45 -2.27 -11.43 17.67
C ALA A 45 -0.80 -11.05 17.69
N GLU A 46 -0.10 -11.38 18.76
CA GLU A 46 1.33 -11.15 18.91
C GLU A 46 2.13 -11.82 17.78
N GLY A 47 3.18 -11.17 17.31
CA GLY A 47 4.00 -11.66 16.20
C GLY A 47 3.42 -11.37 14.81
N THR A 48 2.20 -10.84 14.70
CA THR A 48 1.62 -10.40 13.42
C THR A 48 2.44 -9.25 12.85
N GLN A 49 2.72 -9.32 11.54
CA GLN A 49 3.52 -8.32 10.83
C GLN A 49 2.71 -7.58 9.76
N ALA A 50 1.69 -8.21 9.21
CA ALA A 50 0.74 -7.62 8.27
C ALA A 50 -0.70 -7.96 8.66
N VAL A 51 -1.60 -6.99 8.56
CA VAL A 51 -3.04 -7.17 8.81
C VAL A 51 -3.80 -6.76 7.57
N VAL A 52 -4.70 -7.62 7.09
CA VAL A 52 -5.58 -7.34 5.96
C VAL A 52 -7.02 -7.34 6.45
N ILE A 53 -7.77 -6.29 6.14
CA ILE A 53 -9.22 -6.19 6.36
C ILE A 53 -9.92 -6.27 5.01
N ALA A 54 -10.77 -7.27 4.82
CA ALA A 54 -11.58 -7.45 3.63
C ALA A 54 -12.90 -6.67 3.77
N LEU A 55 -13.16 -5.74 2.87
CA LEU A 55 -14.44 -5.03 2.75
C LEU A 55 -15.16 -5.42 1.45
N LYS A 56 -16.37 -4.91 1.26
CA LYS A 56 -17.13 -4.96 -0.01
C LYS A 56 -17.31 -3.56 -0.60
N SER A 57 -16.33 -2.67 -0.41
CA SER A 57 -16.45 -1.26 -0.75
C SER A 57 -16.39 -0.96 -2.24
N ARG A 58 -15.96 -1.90 -3.10
CA ARG A 58 -15.82 -1.68 -4.55
C ARG A 58 -17.12 -1.25 -5.22
N THR A 59 -18.24 -1.91 -4.89
CA THR A 59 -19.56 -1.70 -5.50
C THR A 59 -20.60 -1.15 -4.53
N GLN A 60 -20.19 -0.75 -3.36
CA GLN A 60 -21.03 -0.16 -2.32
C GLN A 60 -21.35 1.31 -2.67
N ASP A 61 -22.40 1.85 -2.04
CA ASP A 61 -22.64 3.30 -2.07
C ASP A 61 -21.39 4.07 -1.61
N ARG A 62 -21.08 5.18 -2.27
CA ARG A 62 -19.85 5.94 -2.05
C ARG A 62 -19.69 6.40 -0.61
N VAL A 63 -20.76 6.91 -0.01
CA VAL A 63 -20.73 7.43 1.38
C VAL A 63 -20.42 6.29 2.35
N GLN A 64 -21.07 5.15 2.14
CA GLN A 64 -20.85 3.98 2.99
C GLN A 64 -19.46 3.37 2.75
N ALA A 65 -18.99 3.28 1.48
CA ALA A 65 -17.65 2.79 1.14
C ALA A 65 -16.55 3.62 1.82
N VAL A 66 -16.68 4.95 1.79
CA VAL A 66 -15.76 5.87 2.46
C VAL A 66 -15.82 5.68 3.99
N ALA A 67 -17.02 5.65 4.57
CA ALA A 67 -17.19 5.50 6.01
C ALA A 67 -16.59 4.20 6.54
N ASP A 68 -16.89 3.08 5.88
CA ASP A 68 -16.38 1.76 6.27
C ASP A 68 -14.85 1.68 6.10
N SER A 69 -14.32 2.23 5.01
CA SER A 69 -12.87 2.27 4.78
C SER A 69 -12.14 3.12 5.81
N LEU A 70 -12.66 4.29 6.14
CA LEU A 70 -12.08 5.15 7.20
C LEU A 70 -12.10 4.47 8.57
N ARG A 71 -13.18 3.73 8.90
CA ARG A 71 -13.25 2.95 10.15
C ARG A 71 -12.18 1.84 10.15
N ALA A 72 -12.04 1.11 9.04
CA ALA A 72 -11.04 0.05 8.90
C ALA A 72 -9.61 0.59 9.04
N PHE A 73 -9.27 1.67 8.35
CA PHE A 73 -7.96 2.31 8.48
C PHE A 73 -7.73 2.89 9.88
N GLY A 74 -8.77 3.48 10.48
CA GLY A 74 -8.73 3.98 11.86
C GLY A 74 -8.40 2.87 12.85
N TRP A 75 -9.06 1.72 12.72
CA TRP A 75 -8.79 0.53 13.54
C TRP A 75 -7.35 0.04 13.36
N LEU A 76 -6.87 -0.09 12.11
CA LEU A 76 -5.48 -0.49 11.83
C LEU A 76 -4.45 0.43 12.50
N LEU A 77 -4.68 1.75 12.44
CA LEU A 77 -3.79 2.73 13.11
C LEU A 77 -3.84 2.62 14.63
N GLN A 78 -5.03 2.40 15.22
CA GLN A 78 -5.20 2.19 16.65
C GLN A 78 -4.48 0.94 17.14
N GLU A 79 -4.52 -0.13 16.35
CA GLU A 79 -3.79 -1.37 16.62
C GLU A 79 -2.28 -1.27 16.35
N GLY A 80 -1.79 -0.14 15.82
CA GLY A 80 -0.39 0.17 15.71
C GLY A 80 0.26 -0.13 14.35
N ALA A 81 -0.50 -0.10 13.26
CA ALA A 81 0.05 -0.16 11.90
C ALA A 81 1.07 0.96 11.65
N ARG A 82 2.23 0.60 11.08
CA ARG A 82 3.27 1.58 10.68
C ARG A 82 3.00 2.17 9.31
N LYS A 83 2.48 1.37 8.40
CA LYS A 83 2.13 1.70 7.01
C LYS A 83 0.70 1.29 6.73
N LEU A 84 0.06 1.96 5.80
CA LEU A 84 -1.28 1.65 5.32
C LEU A 84 -1.26 1.32 3.83
N TYR A 85 -2.09 0.39 3.41
CA TYR A 85 -2.26 -0.01 2.02
C TYR A 85 -3.74 -0.09 1.66
N PHE A 86 -4.17 0.62 0.63
CA PHE A 86 -5.49 0.46 0.03
C PHE A 86 -5.40 -0.44 -1.19
N LYS A 87 -5.96 -1.66 -1.09
CA LYS A 87 -5.93 -2.67 -2.14
C LYS A 87 -7.18 -2.63 -3.00
N TYR A 88 -7.00 -2.43 -4.29
CA TYR A 88 -8.05 -2.51 -5.29
C TYR A 88 -7.62 -3.38 -6.49
N CYS A 89 -8.52 -3.54 -7.49
CA CYS A 89 -8.29 -4.42 -8.62
C CYS A 89 -7.12 -3.98 -9.51
N SER A 90 -6.33 -4.93 -10.00
CA SER A 90 -5.23 -4.66 -10.94
C SER A 90 -5.70 -4.15 -12.32
N THR A 91 -6.97 -4.34 -12.66
CA THR A 91 -7.61 -3.76 -13.84
C THR A 91 -8.34 -2.45 -13.54
N PHE A 92 -8.02 -1.80 -12.43
CA PHE A 92 -8.67 -0.63 -11.87
C PHE A 92 -10.14 -0.86 -11.51
N ASP A 93 -10.92 -1.52 -12.33
CA ASP A 93 -12.29 -2.02 -12.11
C ASP A 93 -13.22 -1.01 -11.41
N SER A 94 -13.15 0.26 -11.85
CA SER A 94 -13.77 1.40 -11.20
C SER A 94 -14.06 2.49 -12.22
N THR A 95 -15.34 2.83 -12.37
CA THR A 95 -15.81 3.91 -13.26
C THR A 95 -15.82 5.26 -12.54
N LYS A 96 -16.37 6.30 -13.16
CA LYS A 96 -16.54 7.63 -12.52
C LYS A 96 -17.42 7.60 -11.26
N GLU A 97 -18.29 6.61 -11.12
CA GLU A 97 -19.08 6.35 -9.90
C GLU A 97 -18.35 5.45 -8.90
N GLY A 98 -17.13 5.02 -9.21
CA GLY A 98 -16.38 4.09 -8.37
C GLY A 98 -15.82 4.71 -7.10
N ASN A 99 -15.22 3.86 -6.29
CA ASN A 99 -14.85 4.19 -4.91
C ASN A 99 -13.33 4.28 -4.66
N ILE A 100 -12.48 4.05 -5.68
CA ILE A 100 -11.02 4.14 -5.48
C ILE A 100 -10.62 5.56 -5.09
N GLY A 101 -11.01 6.55 -5.90
CA GLY A 101 -10.72 7.97 -5.63
C GLY A 101 -11.31 8.43 -4.31
N PRO A 102 -12.64 8.32 -4.10
CA PRO A 102 -13.29 8.80 -2.88
C PRO A 102 -12.73 8.22 -1.58
N VAL A 103 -12.37 6.93 -1.57
CA VAL A 103 -11.76 6.29 -0.40
C VAL A 103 -10.33 6.79 -0.18
N ALA A 104 -9.51 6.84 -1.22
CA ALA A 104 -8.13 7.31 -1.10
C ALA A 104 -8.05 8.79 -0.71
N ASP A 105 -8.90 9.65 -1.29
CA ASP A 105 -9.03 11.06 -0.92
C ASP A 105 -9.34 11.20 0.57
N ALA A 106 -10.39 10.51 1.04
CA ALA A 106 -10.82 10.58 2.43
C ALA A 106 -9.74 10.10 3.41
N VAL A 107 -8.96 9.09 3.04
CA VAL A 107 -7.83 8.60 3.86
C VAL A 107 -6.71 9.64 3.89
N MET A 108 -6.33 10.21 2.76
CA MET A 108 -5.32 11.27 2.70
C MET A 108 -5.72 12.47 3.56
N GLU A 109 -6.96 12.93 3.43
CA GLU A 109 -7.49 14.06 4.21
C GLU A 109 -7.58 13.77 5.70
N LYS A 110 -8.17 12.62 6.07
CA LYS A 110 -8.43 12.27 7.46
C LYS A 110 -7.17 12.09 8.28
N PHE A 111 -6.13 11.50 7.66
CA PHE A 111 -4.88 11.14 8.36
C PHE A 111 -3.70 12.04 7.98
N GLY A 112 -3.92 13.06 7.13
CA GLY A 112 -2.92 14.08 6.81
C GLY A 112 -1.80 13.59 5.90
N TYR A 113 -2.08 12.68 4.95
CA TYR A 113 -1.09 12.22 3.99
C TYR A 113 -1.09 13.12 2.75
N PRO A 114 0.00 13.82 2.43
CA PRO A 114 -0.01 14.81 1.35
C PRO A 114 -0.18 14.18 -0.04
N TYR A 115 0.26 12.96 -0.23
CA TYR A 115 0.10 12.22 -1.48
C TYR A 115 0.12 10.70 -1.24
N THR A 116 -0.30 9.96 -2.26
CA THR A 116 -0.18 8.51 -2.33
C THR A 116 0.25 8.05 -3.72
N ILE A 117 0.56 6.77 -3.86
CA ILE A 117 0.87 6.13 -5.14
C ILE A 117 -0.39 5.46 -5.68
N LEU A 118 -0.64 5.60 -6.97
CA LEU A 118 -1.66 4.87 -7.72
C LEU A 118 -0.97 3.81 -8.57
N CYS A 119 -0.86 2.58 -8.06
CA CYS A 119 -0.08 1.51 -8.68
C CYS A 119 -0.88 0.20 -8.81
N PRO A 120 -1.83 0.08 -9.76
CA PRO A 120 -2.63 -1.12 -9.97
C PRO A 120 -1.86 -2.30 -10.55
N ALA A 121 -0.68 -2.08 -11.15
CA ALA A 121 0.06 -3.07 -11.92
C ALA A 121 0.31 -4.40 -11.18
N LEU A 122 0.29 -5.48 -11.97
CA LEU A 122 0.61 -6.86 -11.59
C LEU A 122 1.17 -7.58 -12.83
N PRO A 123 2.45 -7.35 -13.21
CA PRO A 123 3.02 -7.86 -14.47
C PRO A 123 2.92 -9.36 -14.62
N VAL A 124 3.08 -10.12 -13.54
CA VAL A 124 2.95 -11.60 -13.55
C VAL A 124 1.57 -12.06 -14.06
N ASN A 125 0.54 -11.23 -13.93
CA ASN A 125 -0.81 -11.49 -14.44
C ASN A 125 -1.12 -10.66 -15.70
N GLY A 126 -0.11 -10.08 -16.37
CA GLY A 126 -0.25 -9.29 -17.59
C GLY A 126 -0.91 -7.91 -17.39
N ARG A 127 -0.92 -7.35 -16.17
CA ARG A 127 -1.38 -5.98 -15.91
C ARG A 127 -0.15 -5.10 -15.74
N THR A 128 0.06 -4.19 -16.68
CA THR A 128 1.24 -3.32 -16.71
C THR A 128 0.84 -1.86 -16.84
N VAL A 129 1.67 -0.98 -16.28
CA VAL A 129 1.53 0.47 -16.45
C VAL A 129 2.76 0.98 -17.21
N GLU A 130 2.54 1.58 -18.37
CA GLU A 130 3.57 2.21 -19.18
C GLU A 130 3.08 3.58 -19.67
N LYS A 131 3.92 4.60 -19.46
CA LYS A 131 3.61 6.00 -19.79
C LYS A 131 2.29 6.47 -19.18
N GLY A 132 2.01 6.02 -17.94
CA GLY A 132 0.80 6.35 -17.19
C GLY A 132 -0.47 5.64 -17.68
N LYS A 133 -0.37 4.71 -18.63
CA LYS A 133 -1.50 3.95 -19.18
C LYS A 133 -1.48 2.51 -18.68
N LEU A 134 -2.66 1.99 -18.35
CA LEU A 134 -2.85 0.63 -17.91
C LEU A 134 -3.12 -0.30 -19.11
N TYR A 135 -2.38 -1.41 -19.15
CA TYR A 135 -2.51 -2.46 -20.15
C TYR A 135 -2.96 -3.76 -19.49
N VAL A 136 -3.71 -4.56 -20.25
CA VAL A 136 -4.12 -5.92 -19.90
C VAL A 136 -3.64 -6.87 -21.00
N ASN A 137 -2.69 -7.74 -20.69
CA ASN A 137 -2.06 -8.65 -21.65
C ASN A 137 -1.51 -7.94 -22.92
N GLY A 138 -0.87 -6.80 -22.72
CA GLY A 138 -0.27 -6.00 -23.78
C GLY A 138 -1.24 -5.14 -24.60
N VAL A 139 -2.54 -5.14 -24.26
CA VAL A 139 -3.58 -4.33 -24.90
C VAL A 139 -4.02 -3.22 -23.93
N LEU A 140 -4.29 -2.02 -24.43
CA LEU A 140 -4.81 -0.92 -23.62
C LEU A 140 -6.09 -1.36 -22.88
N LEU A 141 -6.25 -0.92 -21.62
CA LEU A 141 -7.40 -1.29 -20.79
C LEU A 141 -8.73 -1.08 -21.51
N GLU A 142 -8.91 0.07 -22.17
CA GLU A 142 -10.10 0.44 -22.93
C GLU A 142 -10.33 -0.38 -24.22
N GLU A 143 -9.32 -1.09 -24.69
CA GLU A 143 -9.39 -1.98 -25.86
C GLU A 143 -9.45 -3.47 -25.45
N SER A 144 -9.20 -3.76 -24.18
CA SER A 144 -9.20 -5.11 -23.61
C SER A 144 -10.62 -5.64 -23.36
N SER A 145 -10.72 -6.87 -22.88
CA SER A 145 -12.01 -7.46 -22.43
C SER A 145 -12.70 -6.63 -21.34
N MET A 146 -11.97 -5.81 -20.61
CA MET A 146 -12.51 -4.93 -19.56
C MET A 146 -13.38 -3.81 -20.10
N ARG A 147 -13.26 -3.45 -21.40
CA ARG A 147 -14.15 -2.50 -22.06
C ARG A 147 -15.64 -2.86 -21.94
N ASN A 148 -15.94 -4.15 -21.95
CA ASN A 148 -17.29 -4.68 -21.88
C ASN A 148 -17.59 -5.36 -20.55
N HIS A 149 -16.85 -5.01 -19.49
CA HIS A 149 -17.10 -5.58 -18.17
C HIS A 149 -18.53 -5.25 -17.69
N PRO A 150 -19.31 -6.23 -17.20
CA PRO A 150 -20.74 -6.03 -16.93
C PRO A 150 -21.07 -4.94 -15.91
N LEU A 151 -20.23 -4.80 -14.87
CA LEU A 151 -20.44 -3.86 -13.75
C LEU A 151 -19.63 -2.57 -13.93
N THR A 152 -18.40 -2.70 -14.42
CA THR A 152 -17.42 -1.62 -14.48
C THR A 152 -16.76 -1.58 -15.85
N PRO A 153 -17.49 -1.17 -16.92
CA PRO A 153 -16.93 -1.09 -18.28
C PRO A 153 -15.82 -0.03 -18.32
N MET A 154 -14.57 -0.47 -18.56
CA MET A 154 -13.39 0.39 -18.60
C MET A 154 -13.21 0.96 -19.99
N ARG A 155 -13.34 2.29 -20.14
CA ARG A 155 -13.30 3.01 -21.43
C ARG A 155 -12.20 4.07 -21.49
N GLU A 156 -11.29 4.04 -20.55
CA GLU A 156 -10.12 4.90 -20.46
C GLU A 156 -8.95 4.04 -19.96
N SER A 157 -7.76 4.31 -20.46
CA SER A 157 -6.54 3.59 -20.08
C SER A 157 -5.56 4.46 -19.30
N GLU A 158 -5.67 5.79 -19.40
CA GLU A 158 -4.81 6.73 -18.70
C GLU A 158 -5.21 6.84 -17.24
N LEU A 159 -4.35 6.36 -16.34
CA LEU A 159 -4.64 6.29 -14.90
C LEU A 159 -4.89 7.68 -14.28
N GLY A 160 -4.19 8.72 -14.76
CA GLY A 160 -4.43 10.10 -14.35
C GLY A 160 -5.88 10.52 -14.59
N ARG A 161 -6.41 10.25 -15.78
CA ARG A 161 -7.81 10.55 -16.11
C ARG A 161 -8.79 9.67 -15.34
N LEU A 162 -8.48 8.38 -15.19
CA LEU A 162 -9.32 7.46 -14.42
C LEU A 162 -9.49 7.92 -12.97
N ILE A 163 -8.41 8.34 -12.32
CA ILE A 163 -8.51 8.83 -10.95
C ILE A 163 -9.20 10.19 -10.86
N GLU A 164 -8.94 11.12 -11.79
CA GLU A 164 -9.55 12.45 -11.82
C GLU A 164 -11.06 12.42 -12.08
N MET A 165 -11.60 11.36 -12.69
CA MET A 165 -13.06 11.17 -12.80
C MET A 165 -13.74 10.87 -11.46
N GLN A 166 -13.01 10.43 -10.45
CA GLN A 166 -13.54 9.99 -9.14
C GLN A 166 -13.07 10.87 -7.99
N SER A 167 -11.84 11.38 -8.09
CA SER A 167 -11.12 12.14 -7.07
C SER A 167 -11.25 13.63 -7.28
N ARG A 168 -11.09 14.39 -6.21
CA ARG A 168 -10.89 15.84 -6.25
C ARG A 168 -9.46 16.23 -6.58
N TYR A 169 -8.53 15.29 -6.53
CA TYR A 169 -7.09 15.48 -6.65
C TYR A 169 -6.55 14.86 -7.94
N LYS A 170 -5.47 15.47 -8.46
CA LYS A 170 -4.88 15.07 -9.74
C LYS A 170 -3.93 13.91 -9.61
N GLY A 171 -3.83 13.14 -10.70
CA GLY A 171 -2.85 12.10 -10.91
C GLY A 171 -1.65 12.59 -11.74
N ILE A 172 -0.43 12.43 -11.20
CA ILE A 172 0.82 12.79 -11.86
C ILE A 172 1.46 11.53 -12.42
N SER A 173 1.51 11.37 -13.74
CA SER A 173 2.36 10.34 -14.36
C SER A 173 3.84 10.68 -14.16
N MET A 174 4.60 9.71 -13.67
CA MET A 174 6.05 9.84 -13.47
C MET A 174 6.85 9.50 -14.73
N ALA A 175 6.19 8.97 -15.77
CA ALA A 175 6.81 8.56 -17.02
C ALA A 175 7.67 9.67 -17.65
N GLY A 176 8.92 9.36 -17.95
CA GLY A 176 9.85 10.29 -18.58
C GLY A 176 10.30 11.48 -17.73
N LYS A 177 9.96 11.49 -16.42
CA LYS A 177 10.36 12.54 -15.48
C LYS A 177 11.51 12.10 -14.59
N THR A 178 12.44 13.00 -14.30
CA THR A 178 13.43 12.79 -13.25
C THR A 178 12.79 12.90 -11.87
N LYS A 179 13.49 12.45 -10.83
CA LYS A 179 13.05 12.56 -9.43
C LYS A 179 12.75 14.00 -9.03
N GLU A 180 13.60 14.94 -9.44
CA GLU A 180 13.45 16.36 -9.16
C GLU A 180 12.21 16.94 -9.85
N GLN A 181 11.93 16.52 -11.09
CA GLN A 181 10.79 16.99 -11.86
C GLN A 181 9.47 16.57 -11.25
N TRP A 182 9.27 15.27 -10.99
CA TRP A 182 8.00 14.81 -10.42
C TRP A 182 7.81 15.26 -8.96
N LYS A 183 8.88 15.37 -8.15
CA LYS A 183 8.81 15.93 -6.79
C LYS A 183 8.37 17.38 -6.79
N LYS A 184 8.94 18.21 -7.65
CA LYS A 184 8.54 19.62 -7.78
C LYS A 184 7.07 19.77 -8.18
N GLU A 185 6.59 18.91 -9.09
CA GLU A 185 5.19 18.89 -9.50
C GLU A 185 4.27 18.44 -8.34
N GLN A 186 4.64 17.38 -7.65
CA GLN A 186 3.95 16.88 -6.47
C GLN A 186 3.86 17.96 -5.36
N GLU A 187 4.97 18.60 -5.00
CA GLU A 187 4.98 19.67 -4.01
C GLU A 187 4.12 20.86 -4.42
N THR A 188 4.10 21.20 -5.72
CA THR A 188 3.28 22.27 -6.26
C THR A 188 1.80 21.94 -6.15
N LEU A 189 1.38 20.75 -6.56
CA LEU A 189 -0.01 20.31 -6.48
C LEU A 189 -0.48 20.17 -5.04
N CYS A 190 0.32 19.57 -4.16
CA CYS A 190 -0.04 19.46 -2.74
C CYS A 190 -0.21 20.83 -2.07
N ARG A 191 0.57 21.84 -2.50
CA ARG A 191 0.44 23.21 -2.01
C ARG A 191 -0.82 23.92 -2.51
N GLN A 192 -1.24 23.62 -3.75
CA GLN A 192 -2.40 24.25 -4.39
C GLN A 192 -3.72 23.56 -4.10
N GLU A 193 -3.71 22.23 -4.10
CA GLU A 193 -4.93 21.39 -4.02
C GLU A 193 -5.01 20.56 -2.75
N GLY A 194 -3.95 20.52 -1.93
CA GLY A 194 -3.85 19.78 -0.68
C GLY A 194 -3.25 18.39 -0.84
N HIS A 195 -3.67 17.63 -1.85
CA HIS A 195 -3.24 16.26 -2.09
C HIS A 195 -3.03 15.95 -3.58
N CYS A 196 -2.34 14.85 -3.89
CA CYS A 196 -2.21 14.32 -5.25
C CYS A 196 -1.90 12.82 -5.27
N TYR A 197 -1.96 12.22 -6.47
CA TYR A 197 -1.57 10.85 -6.74
C TYR A 197 -0.32 10.82 -7.61
N LEU A 198 0.64 9.94 -7.30
CA LEU A 198 1.78 9.66 -8.15
C LEU A 198 1.58 8.33 -8.86
N ILE A 199 1.77 8.32 -10.17
CA ILE A 199 1.54 7.18 -11.04
C ILE A 199 2.86 6.72 -11.63
N PRO A 200 3.56 5.76 -11.01
CA PRO A 200 4.78 5.19 -11.53
C PRO A 200 4.49 4.21 -12.67
N ASP A 201 5.41 4.11 -13.63
CA ASP A 201 5.39 3.04 -14.60
C ASP A 201 5.85 1.72 -13.95
N TYR A 202 5.11 0.64 -14.22
CA TYR A 202 5.39 -0.69 -13.69
C TYR A 202 4.99 -1.75 -14.74
N TYR A 203 5.92 -2.14 -15.59
CA TYR A 203 5.72 -3.13 -16.65
C TYR A 203 6.71 -4.29 -16.61
N GLU A 204 7.74 -4.20 -15.77
CA GLU A 204 8.69 -5.28 -15.47
C GLU A 204 8.76 -5.51 -13.96
N GLU A 205 9.06 -6.74 -13.53
CA GLU A 205 9.08 -7.11 -12.11
C GLU A 205 10.09 -6.29 -11.29
N SER A 206 11.21 -5.87 -11.88
CA SER A 206 12.21 -5.01 -11.25
C SER A 206 11.65 -3.66 -10.81
N HIS A 207 10.71 -3.09 -11.58
CA HIS A 207 10.13 -1.77 -11.29
C HIS A 207 9.38 -1.74 -9.95
N GLY A 208 8.69 -2.83 -9.58
CA GLY A 208 7.99 -2.91 -8.30
C GLY A 208 8.93 -2.71 -7.10
N LYS A 209 10.14 -3.29 -7.18
CA LYS A 209 11.18 -3.13 -6.15
C LYS A 209 11.73 -1.70 -6.11
N GLU A 210 11.97 -1.11 -7.27
CA GLU A 210 12.46 0.27 -7.39
C GLU A 210 11.44 1.27 -6.83
N ILE A 211 10.16 1.13 -7.21
CA ILE A 211 9.06 1.95 -6.69
C ILE A 211 8.94 1.81 -5.18
N ALA A 212 8.96 0.58 -4.64
CA ALA A 212 8.87 0.35 -3.19
C ALA A 212 10.02 1.03 -2.43
N ARG A 213 11.24 1.02 -2.97
CA ARG A 213 12.40 1.70 -2.39
C ARG A 213 12.30 3.21 -2.49
N GLU A 214 11.91 3.75 -3.65
CA GLU A 214 11.76 5.18 -3.88
C GLU A 214 10.74 5.79 -2.91
N PHE A 215 9.66 5.08 -2.62
CA PHE A 215 8.57 5.53 -1.76
C PHE A 215 8.56 4.89 -0.37
N CYS A 216 9.70 4.38 0.10
CA CYS A 216 9.77 3.69 1.39
C CYS A 216 9.38 4.55 2.59
N ASP A 217 9.43 5.87 2.47
CA ASP A 217 9.14 6.81 3.56
C ASP A 217 7.66 7.20 3.67
N ILE A 218 6.85 7.01 2.62
CA ILE A 218 5.42 7.32 2.72
C ILE A 218 4.70 6.35 3.65
N THR A 219 3.61 6.80 4.25
CA THR A 219 2.81 5.99 5.17
C THR A 219 1.64 5.31 4.48
N PHE A 220 1.07 5.92 3.46
CA PHE A 220 -0.12 5.43 2.77
C PHE A 220 0.17 5.09 1.31
N TYR A 221 -0.10 3.84 0.93
CA TYR A 221 0.03 3.30 -0.43
C TYR A 221 -1.31 2.91 -0.99
N THR A 222 -1.48 2.99 -2.31
CA THR A 222 -2.64 2.40 -2.98
C THR A 222 -2.21 1.60 -4.22
N GLY A 223 -2.88 0.47 -4.48
CA GLY A 223 -2.53 -0.33 -5.64
C GLY A 223 -3.07 -1.75 -5.68
N GLY A 224 -2.52 -2.52 -6.62
CA GLY A 224 -2.74 -3.95 -6.78
C GLY A 224 -1.87 -4.81 -5.85
N SER A 225 -2.06 -6.13 -5.90
CA SER A 225 -1.30 -7.09 -5.07
C SER A 225 0.18 -7.16 -5.47
N GLY A 226 0.52 -6.93 -6.75
CA GLY A 226 1.91 -6.95 -7.21
C GLY A 226 2.77 -5.90 -6.52
N PHE A 227 2.29 -4.67 -6.43
CA PHE A 227 3.01 -3.63 -5.71
C PHE A 227 3.05 -3.89 -4.20
N ALA A 228 1.97 -4.43 -3.62
CA ALA A 228 1.94 -4.80 -2.19
C ALA A 228 3.02 -5.83 -1.82
N GLU A 229 3.35 -6.79 -2.70
CA GLU A 229 4.44 -7.74 -2.48
C GLU A 229 5.78 -7.02 -2.27
N HIS A 230 6.11 -6.08 -3.15
CA HIS A 230 7.39 -5.36 -3.06
C HIS A 230 7.48 -4.47 -1.82
N VAL A 231 6.38 -3.81 -1.44
CA VAL A 231 6.30 -3.07 -0.17
C VAL A 231 6.50 -4.03 1.01
N GLY A 232 5.83 -5.19 1.00
CA GLY A 232 5.97 -6.23 2.02
C GLY A 232 7.41 -6.75 2.15
N ARG A 233 8.09 -7.05 1.02
CA ARG A 233 9.50 -7.48 1.02
C ARG A 233 10.43 -6.44 1.64
N LEU A 234 10.26 -5.17 1.27
CA LEU A 234 11.06 -4.08 1.84
C LEU A 234 10.86 -3.97 3.36
N LEU A 235 9.64 -4.16 3.84
CA LEU A 235 9.34 -4.12 5.28
C LEU A 235 9.92 -5.34 6.02
N ALA A 236 9.88 -6.52 5.40
CA ALA A 236 10.49 -7.72 5.96
C ALA A 236 12.03 -7.60 6.03
N GLU A 237 12.68 -7.06 4.99
CA GLU A 237 14.12 -6.78 4.97
C GLU A 237 14.52 -5.82 6.11
N LYS A 238 13.77 -4.73 6.30
CA LYS A 238 14.00 -3.78 7.41
C LYS A 238 13.81 -4.41 8.78
N ALA A 239 12.80 -5.26 8.94
CA ALA A 239 12.54 -5.97 10.17
C ALA A 239 13.64 -6.95 10.58
N MET A 240 14.27 -7.59 9.62
CA MET A 240 15.44 -8.45 9.88
C MET A 240 16.64 -7.61 10.33
N ALA A 241 16.94 -6.51 9.63
CA ALA A 241 18.03 -5.62 9.97
C ALA A 241 17.90 -5.01 11.39
N ASP A 242 16.65 -4.62 11.78
CA ASP A 242 16.37 -4.09 13.11
C ASP A 242 16.63 -5.15 14.21
N ARG A 243 16.28 -6.42 13.98
CA ARG A 243 16.54 -7.52 14.93
C ARG A 243 18.01 -7.83 15.10
N ASP A 244 18.76 -7.85 14.00
CA ASP A 244 20.21 -8.11 14.03
C ASP A 244 20.96 -7.00 14.79
N ALA A 245 20.52 -5.75 14.64
CA ALA A 245 21.07 -4.62 15.38
C ALA A 245 20.81 -4.71 16.91
N ASP A 246 19.62 -5.18 17.31
CA ASP A 246 19.26 -5.35 18.74
C ASP A 246 20.04 -6.52 19.38
N VAL A 247 20.39 -7.56 18.62
CA VAL A 247 21.19 -8.69 19.10
C VAL A 247 22.65 -8.29 19.33
N ASP A 248 23.25 -7.49 18.44
CA ASP A 248 24.64 -7.02 18.58
C ASP A 248 24.80 -6.11 19.80
N VAL A 249 23.83 -5.24 20.10
CA VAL A 249 23.85 -4.37 21.28
C VAL A 249 23.73 -5.16 22.59
N SER A 250 22.96 -6.25 22.59
CA SER A 250 22.81 -7.12 23.77
C SER A 250 24.01 -8.06 23.99
N GLY A 251 24.72 -8.42 22.92
CA GLY A 251 25.93 -9.26 23.00
C GLY A 251 27.15 -8.54 23.61
N GLU A 252 27.31 -7.22 23.39
CA GLU A 252 28.37 -6.43 24.00
C GLU A 252 28.16 -6.15 25.49
N ALA A 253 26.93 -6.17 26.00
CA ALA A 253 26.63 -5.95 27.41
C ALA A 253 26.94 -7.17 28.29
N CYS A 254 26.91 -8.39 27.74
CA CYS A 254 27.18 -9.63 28.50
C CYS A 254 28.70 -9.95 28.65
N GLY A 255 29.55 -9.28 27.87
CA GLY A 255 31.01 -9.54 27.86
C GLY A 255 31.85 -8.73 28.89
N LYS A 256 31.27 -7.87 29.74
CA LYS A 256 31.99 -6.99 30.67
C LYS A 256 31.89 -7.34 32.15
N GLU A 257 31.23 -8.42 32.57
CA GLU A 257 31.08 -8.78 34.00
C GLU A 257 31.95 -9.94 34.50
N GLU A 258 32.87 -10.52 33.75
CA GLU A 258 33.72 -11.64 34.19
C GLU A 258 35.20 -11.31 34.36
N ALA A 259 35.56 -10.09 34.73
CA ALA A 259 36.95 -9.76 35.06
C ALA A 259 37.06 -8.92 36.32
N CYS A 260 36.53 -9.44 37.46
CA CYS A 260 36.95 -8.89 38.77
C CYS A 260 36.73 -9.95 39.87
N GLY A 261 37.82 -10.55 40.29
CA GLY A 261 37.81 -11.27 41.54
C GLY A 261 38.58 -12.57 41.59
N LYS A 262 39.93 -12.50 41.72
CA LYS A 262 40.74 -13.46 42.49
C LYS A 262 42.18 -12.96 42.57
N GLU A 263 42.46 -12.21 43.62
CA GLU A 263 43.75 -12.14 44.26
C GLU A 263 43.52 -11.76 45.73
N GLU A 264 43.85 -12.65 46.58
CA GLU A 264 44.51 -12.56 47.88
C GLU A 264 44.07 -13.64 48.85
N ALA A 265 44.94 -14.57 49.12
CA ALA A 265 45.23 -14.95 50.47
C ALA A 265 46.48 -15.85 50.54
N CYS A 266 47.45 -15.39 51.12
CA CYS A 266 48.53 -15.82 51.94
C CYS A 266 49.92 -15.59 51.44
#